data_b7cd176ef437793a9c0b24d92032801a
#
_entry.id   b7cd176ef437793a9c0b24d92032801a
#
_cell.length_a   1.000
_cell.length_b   1.000
_cell.length_c   1.000
_cell.angle_alpha   90.00
_cell.angle_beta   90.00
_cell.angle_gamma   90.00
#
_symmetry.space_group_name_H-M   'P 1'
#
loop_
_entity.id
_entity.type
_entity.pdbx_description
1 polymer ?
#
loop_
_entity_poly.entity_id
_entity_poly.type
_entity_poly.pdbx_seq_one_letter_code
_entity_poly.pdbx_strand_id
1 'polypeptide(L)'
;MESREQNYGISEEPEAGRESAGPRVVEEEHAGQDGAGYRAIGDEAVGHGPVAMGTREERTWSVLSHLSGFLNIFTLFLGPVAALVVWLVYRDRSPKVAFNALQSAAYQGAWLAILGVGWALTIGLTFVLVGFLLIPAMLILTVVPFAHMGYAAYKVGKDGEYRYPIVADLIENR
;
A
#
# COMPACT_ATOMS: atom_id res chain seq x y z
N MET A 1 -23.40 -32.63 -57.61
CA MET A 1 -22.20 -32.34 -56.87
C MET A 1 -22.65 -31.99 -55.45
N GLU A 2 -22.57 -32.76 -54.81
CA GLU A 2 -23.05 -33.74 -53.82
C GLU A 2 -22.89 -33.10 -52.44
N SER A 3 -24.04 -32.70 -51.86
CA SER A 3 -24.23 -32.19 -50.50
C SER A 3 -24.24 -33.40 -49.55
N ARG A 4 -23.24 -33.46 -48.63
CA ARG A 4 -23.27 -34.40 -47.51
C ARG A 4 -23.95 -33.73 -46.29
N GLU A 5 -25.19 -34.10 -46.11
CA GLU A 5 -25.90 -33.97 -44.84
C GLU A 5 -25.26 -34.89 -43.82
N GLN A 6 -24.71 -34.32 -42.74
CA GLN A 6 -24.37 -35.08 -41.54
C GLN A 6 -25.54 -35.01 -40.55
N ASN A 7 -26.22 -36.11 -40.48
CA ASN A 7 -27.24 -36.47 -39.54
C ASN A 7 -26.66 -36.56 -38.12
N TYR A 8 -27.01 -35.61 -37.23
CA TYR A 8 -26.75 -35.71 -35.79
C TYR A 8 -27.91 -36.42 -35.12
N GLY A 9 -27.68 -37.69 -34.80
CA GLY A 9 -28.57 -38.49 -33.97
C GLY A 9 -28.71 -37.95 -32.57
N ILE A 10 -29.90 -37.58 -32.23
CA ILE A 10 -30.34 -37.22 -30.87
C ILE A 10 -30.56 -38.56 -30.14
N SER A 11 -29.67 -38.88 -29.22
CA SER A 11 -29.89 -39.93 -28.23
C SER A 11 -30.62 -39.37 -27.03
N GLU A 12 -31.88 -39.73 -26.91
CA GLU A 12 -32.69 -39.51 -25.71
C GLU A 12 -32.16 -40.35 -24.56
N GLU A 13 -31.64 -39.70 -23.51
CA GLU A 13 -31.40 -40.30 -22.20
C GLU A 13 -32.63 -40.18 -21.32
N PRO A 14 -33.04 -41.26 -20.62
CA PRO A 14 -34.21 -41.25 -19.78
C PRO A 14 -34.02 -40.43 -18.48
N GLU A 15 -34.97 -39.57 -18.20
CA GLU A 15 -35.17 -38.92 -16.94
C GLU A 15 -35.34 -39.90 -15.79
N ALA A 16 -34.32 -40.07 -14.95
CA ALA A 16 -34.45 -40.74 -13.65
C ALA A 16 -34.32 -39.69 -12.54
N GLY A 17 -35.47 -39.38 -11.93
CA GLY A 17 -35.65 -39.00 -10.53
C GLY A 17 -34.64 -38.05 -9.90
N ARG A 18 -34.79 -36.74 -10.07
CA ARG A 18 -34.24 -35.77 -9.10
C ARG A 18 -35.34 -35.40 -8.11
N GLU A 19 -35.29 -36.13 -7.00
CA GLU A 19 -35.98 -35.79 -5.76
C GLU A 19 -35.54 -34.42 -5.29
N SER A 20 -36.45 -33.50 -5.20
CA SER A 20 -36.27 -32.10 -4.76
C SER A 20 -35.95 -32.09 -3.25
N ALA A 21 -34.69 -32.01 -2.88
CA ALA A 21 -34.32 -31.59 -1.54
C ALA A 21 -34.51 -30.08 -1.43
N GLY A 22 -35.61 -29.65 -0.86
CA GLY A 22 -35.89 -28.27 -0.50
C GLY A 22 -34.85 -27.73 0.50
N PRO A 23 -34.70 -26.41 0.57
CA PRO A 23 -33.76 -25.78 1.50
C PRO A 23 -34.17 -26.11 2.94
N ARG A 24 -33.26 -26.74 3.69
CA ARG A 24 -33.42 -26.91 5.14
C ARG A 24 -33.36 -25.51 5.77
N VAL A 25 -34.53 -25.05 6.21
CA VAL A 25 -34.67 -23.97 7.14
C VAL A 25 -34.07 -24.46 8.45
N VAL A 26 -32.93 -23.92 8.83
CA VAL A 26 -32.38 -24.08 10.18
C VAL A 26 -33.21 -23.16 11.06
N GLU A 27 -34.17 -23.73 11.76
CA GLU A 27 -34.85 -23.06 12.88
C GLU A 27 -33.78 -22.74 13.92
N GLU A 28 -33.45 -21.46 14.07
CA GLU A 28 -32.75 -20.95 15.24
C GLU A 28 -33.70 -21.02 16.43
N GLU A 29 -33.55 -22.07 17.19
CA GLU A 29 -34.19 -22.23 18.49
C GLU A 29 -33.57 -21.21 19.47
N HIS A 30 -34.29 -20.12 19.72
CA HIS A 30 -34.05 -19.19 20.80
C HIS A 30 -34.37 -19.89 22.10
N ALA A 31 -33.38 -20.45 22.77
CA ALA A 31 -33.50 -20.91 24.14
C ALA A 31 -32.43 -20.25 25.02
N GLY A 32 -32.93 -19.38 25.90
CA GLY A 32 -32.43 -19.27 27.27
C GLY A 32 -31.10 -18.54 27.46
N GLN A 33 -31.18 -17.23 27.66
CA GLN A 33 -30.28 -16.55 28.61
C GLN A 33 -30.29 -17.33 29.90
N ASP A 34 -29.11 -17.70 30.38
CA ASP A 34 -28.73 -17.59 31.79
C ASP A 34 -27.33 -18.21 31.98
N GLY A 35 -26.47 -17.47 32.61
CA GLY A 35 -25.38 -18.07 33.37
C GLY A 35 -24.00 -17.99 32.74
N ALA A 36 -23.28 -16.98 33.15
CA ALA A 36 -21.85 -16.96 33.42
C ALA A 36 -21.11 -18.29 33.15
N GLY A 37 -20.54 -18.39 31.99
CA GLY A 37 -19.61 -19.45 31.65
C GLY A 37 -18.46 -18.86 30.83
N TYR A 38 -17.68 -17.96 31.42
CA TYR A 38 -16.32 -17.73 31.00
C TYR A 38 -15.55 -19.03 31.19
N ARG A 39 -15.68 -19.95 30.25
CA ARG A 39 -14.71 -21.02 30.14
C ARG A 39 -13.40 -20.35 29.85
N ALA A 40 -12.52 -20.34 30.85
CA ALA A 40 -11.09 -20.19 30.63
C ALA A 40 -10.71 -21.11 29.47
N ILE A 41 -10.54 -20.53 28.28
CA ILE A 41 -9.84 -21.19 27.19
C ILE A 41 -8.43 -21.33 27.74
N GLY A 42 -8.06 -22.58 27.98
CA GLY A 42 -6.79 -22.94 28.55
C GLY A 42 -5.66 -22.21 27.88
N ASP A 43 -4.62 -21.94 28.66
CA ASP A 43 -3.29 -21.54 28.24
C ASP A 43 -2.69 -22.54 27.22
N GLU A 44 -3.29 -22.64 26.04
CA GLU A 44 -2.57 -23.16 24.90
C GLU A 44 -1.68 -22.03 24.41
N ALA A 45 -0.40 -22.23 24.63
CA ALA A 45 0.74 -21.46 24.21
C ALA A 45 0.38 -20.50 23.06
N VAL A 46 0.05 -19.26 23.40
CA VAL A 46 0.02 -18.16 22.43
C VAL A 46 1.45 -18.03 21.95
N GLY A 47 1.77 -18.73 20.87
CA GLY A 47 3.01 -18.56 20.18
C GLY A 47 3.16 -17.07 19.91
N HIS A 48 4.22 -16.47 20.43
CA HIS A 48 4.59 -15.08 20.21
C HIS A 48 5.06 -14.89 18.76
N GLY A 49 4.24 -15.36 17.82
CA GLY A 49 4.35 -14.94 16.42
C GLY A 49 4.01 -13.45 16.34
N PRO A 50 4.65 -12.69 15.45
CA PRO A 50 4.31 -11.28 15.27
C PRO A 50 2.81 -11.17 14.98
N VAL A 51 2.10 -10.41 15.84
CA VAL A 51 0.66 -10.18 15.68
C VAL A 51 0.46 -9.55 14.31
N ALA A 52 -0.25 -10.26 13.43
CA ALA A 52 -0.54 -9.76 12.09
C ALA A 52 -1.34 -8.46 12.22
N MET A 53 -0.84 -7.40 11.62
CA MET A 53 -1.52 -6.10 11.60
C MET A 53 -2.83 -6.19 10.82
N GLY A 54 -3.85 -5.49 11.27
CA GLY A 54 -5.08 -5.34 10.50
C GLY A 54 -4.86 -4.53 9.22
N THR A 55 -5.54 -4.88 8.15
CA THR A 55 -5.40 -4.22 6.82
C THR A 55 -5.61 -2.70 6.88
N ARG A 56 -6.46 -2.22 7.79
CA ARG A 56 -6.69 -0.79 8.01
C ARG A 56 -5.47 -0.11 8.64
N GLU A 57 -4.85 -0.76 9.61
CA GLU A 57 -3.65 -0.26 10.28
C GLU A 57 -2.47 -0.20 9.32
N GLU A 58 -2.25 -1.24 8.54
CA GLU A 58 -1.22 -1.26 7.49
C GLU A 58 -1.39 -0.11 6.50
N ARG A 59 -2.62 0.14 6.06
CA ARG A 59 -2.93 1.25 5.16
C ARG A 59 -2.61 2.59 5.79
N THR A 60 -2.98 2.78 7.06
CA THR A 60 -2.72 4.03 7.78
C THR A 60 -1.24 4.32 7.88
N TRP A 61 -0.42 3.35 8.31
CA TRP A 61 1.02 3.55 8.42
C TRP A 61 1.72 3.71 7.07
N SER A 62 1.25 3.01 6.05
CA SER A 62 1.74 3.20 4.68
C SER A 62 1.43 4.61 4.15
N VAL A 63 0.24 5.16 4.39
CA VAL A 63 -0.11 6.54 4.05
C VAL A 63 0.74 7.54 4.83
N LEU A 64 0.88 7.34 6.14
CA LEU A 64 1.70 8.21 7.00
C LEU A 64 3.15 8.28 6.56
N SER A 65 3.72 7.17 6.09
CA SER A 65 5.10 7.15 5.58
C SER A 65 5.29 8.03 4.36
N HIS A 66 4.30 8.13 3.47
CA HIS A 66 4.34 9.06 2.34
C HIS A 66 4.09 10.50 2.76
N LEU A 67 3.15 10.72 3.70
CA LEU A 67 2.87 12.07 4.22
C LEU A 67 4.00 12.64 5.07
N SER A 68 4.89 11.79 5.62
CA SER A 68 6.06 12.25 6.38
C SER A 68 6.93 13.23 5.59
N GLY A 69 6.92 13.14 4.25
CA GLY A 69 7.63 14.07 3.40
C GLY A 69 7.21 15.53 3.55
N PHE A 70 5.98 15.80 3.98
CA PHE A 70 5.54 17.17 4.27
C PHE A 70 6.25 17.77 5.49
N LEU A 71 6.81 16.96 6.38
CA LEU A 71 7.68 17.45 7.46
C LEU A 71 8.90 18.20 6.92
N ASN A 72 9.35 17.88 5.71
CA ASN A 72 10.47 18.59 5.08
C ASN A 72 10.20 20.07 4.83
N ILE A 73 8.94 20.50 4.75
CA ILE A 73 8.59 21.92 4.61
C ILE A 73 9.08 22.72 5.82
N PHE A 74 9.04 22.11 7.01
CA PHE A 74 9.42 22.77 8.26
C PHE A 74 10.84 22.45 8.73
N THR A 75 11.39 21.31 8.33
CA THR A 75 12.57 20.75 8.97
C THR A 75 13.67 20.32 7.99
N LEU A 76 13.41 20.42 6.70
CA LEU A 76 14.27 20.09 5.57
C LEU A 76 14.59 18.58 5.42
N PHE A 77 14.84 17.85 6.52
CA PHE A 77 15.31 16.44 6.46
C PHE A 77 14.56 15.45 7.37
N LEU A 78 13.62 15.89 8.20
CA LEU A 78 12.89 14.99 9.11
C LEU A 78 11.92 14.04 8.37
N GLY A 79 11.50 14.38 7.16
CA GLY A 79 10.60 13.53 6.37
C GLY A 79 11.17 12.12 6.11
N PRO A 80 12.36 11.99 5.50
CA PRO A 80 13.01 10.68 5.30
C PRO A 80 13.30 9.96 6.62
N VAL A 81 13.68 10.70 7.67
CA VAL A 81 13.92 10.13 9.00
C VAL A 81 12.65 9.53 9.57
N ALA A 82 11.52 10.24 9.50
CA ALA A 82 10.23 9.72 9.96
C ALA A 82 9.80 8.46 9.16
N ALA A 83 9.97 8.46 7.85
CA ALA A 83 9.70 7.28 7.03
C ALA A 83 10.63 6.10 7.39
N LEU A 84 11.91 6.35 7.67
CA LEU A 84 12.84 5.32 8.15
C LEU A 84 12.47 4.78 9.53
N VAL A 85 11.97 5.63 10.44
CA VAL A 85 11.45 5.17 11.74
C VAL A 85 10.25 4.24 11.54
N VAL A 86 9.31 4.59 10.67
CA VAL A 86 8.19 3.70 10.32
C VAL A 86 8.72 2.37 9.78
N TRP A 87 9.67 2.40 8.85
CA TRP A 87 10.29 1.19 8.32
C TRP A 87 10.92 0.35 9.43
N LEU A 88 11.69 0.94 10.32
CA LEU A 88 12.39 0.23 11.41
C LEU A 88 11.42 -0.46 12.36
N VAL A 89 10.30 0.19 12.69
CA VAL A 89 9.28 -0.33 13.61
C VAL A 89 8.48 -1.46 12.97
N TYR A 90 8.22 -1.36 11.65
CA TYR A 90 7.29 -2.28 10.97
C TYR A 90 7.95 -3.31 10.05
N ARG A 91 9.29 -3.25 9.86
CA ARG A 91 9.99 -4.18 8.96
C ARG A 91 9.76 -5.65 9.27
N ASP A 92 9.60 -6.00 10.55
CA ASP A 92 9.41 -7.38 11.01
C ASP A 92 7.92 -7.70 11.28
N ARG A 93 7.01 -6.72 11.16
CA ARG A 93 5.58 -6.86 11.45
C ARG A 93 4.69 -6.84 10.22
N SER A 94 5.02 -6.02 9.23
CA SER A 94 4.25 -5.90 8.00
C SER A 94 5.17 -5.58 6.82
N PRO A 95 5.44 -6.56 5.95
CA PRO A 95 6.24 -6.34 4.74
C PRO A 95 5.68 -5.21 3.87
N LYS A 96 4.36 -5.04 3.85
CA LYS A 96 3.68 -3.99 3.07
C LYS A 96 3.98 -2.60 3.61
N VAL A 97 3.87 -2.39 4.92
CA VAL A 97 4.20 -1.10 5.56
C VAL A 97 5.70 -0.83 5.40
N ALA A 98 6.54 -1.82 5.65
CA ALA A 98 8.00 -1.71 5.50
C ALA A 98 8.38 -1.30 4.07
N PHE A 99 7.81 -1.93 3.05
CA PHE A 99 8.07 -1.58 1.66
C PHE A 99 7.67 -0.12 1.35
N ASN A 100 6.45 0.28 1.72
CA ASN A 100 5.98 1.66 1.50
C ASN A 100 6.83 2.70 2.24
N ALA A 101 7.23 2.40 3.48
CA ALA A 101 8.07 3.30 4.27
C ALA A 101 9.48 3.43 3.69
N LEU A 102 10.10 2.32 3.27
CA LEU A 102 11.44 2.33 2.69
C LEU A 102 11.48 3.06 1.35
N GLN A 103 10.51 2.78 0.46
CA GLN A 103 10.45 3.48 -0.82
C GLN A 103 10.15 4.97 -0.64
N SER A 104 9.33 5.35 0.35
CA SER A 104 9.08 6.75 0.68
C SER A 104 10.34 7.45 1.18
N ALA A 105 11.09 6.82 2.10
CA ALA A 105 12.36 7.36 2.60
C ALA A 105 13.39 7.54 1.48
N ALA A 106 13.55 6.53 0.63
CA ALA A 106 14.49 6.57 -0.50
C ALA A 106 14.10 7.66 -1.52
N TYR A 107 12.81 7.77 -1.85
CA TYR A 107 12.30 8.81 -2.75
C TYR A 107 12.56 10.21 -2.18
N GLN A 108 12.23 10.44 -0.91
CA GLN A 108 12.46 11.71 -0.23
C GLN A 108 13.95 12.05 -0.14
N GLY A 109 14.80 11.07 0.19
CA GLY A 109 16.25 11.23 0.22
C GLY A 109 16.84 11.63 -1.14
N ALA A 110 16.41 10.94 -2.21
CA ALA A 110 16.84 11.26 -3.57
C ALA A 110 16.44 12.70 -3.96
N TRP A 111 15.20 13.10 -3.67
CA TRP A 111 14.75 14.47 -3.94
C TRP A 111 15.46 15.53 -3.11
N LEU A 112 15.77 15.26 -1.83
CA LEU A 112 16.58 16.16 -1.01
C LEU A 112 17.98 16.37 -1.61
N ALA A 113 18.62 15.31 -2.11
CA ALA A 113 19.89 15.42 -2.79
C ALA A 113 19.79 16.25 -4.07
N ILE A 114 18.80 15.96 -4.93
CA ILE A 114 18.57 16.68 -6.19
C ILE A 114 18.30 18.18 -5.92
N LEU A 115 17.38 18.48 -5.00
CA LEU A 115 17.04 19.85 -4.66
C LEU A 115 18.19 20.57 -3.95
N GLY A 116 18.92 19.88 -3.05
CA GLY A 116 20.07 20.44 -2.38
C GLY A 116 21.16 20.87 -3.36
N VAL A 117 21.54 20.01 -4.29
CA VAL A 117 22.49 20.33 -5.35
C VAL A 117 21.95 21.44 -6.28
N GLY A 118 20.69 21.33 -6.69
CA GLY A 118 20.05 22.31 -7.57
C GLY A 118 20.03 23.73 -6.96
N TRP A 119 19.63 23.81 -5.68
CA TRP A 119 19.64 25.12 -4.99
C TRP A 119 21.06 25.64 -4.73
N ALA A 120 22.01 24.78 -4.38
CA ALA A 120 23.40 25.18 -4.21
C ALA A 120 23.98 25.78 -5.51
N LEU A 121 23.72 25.12 -6.65
CA LEU A 121 24.13 25.64 -7.97
C LEU A 121 23.42 26.94 -8.31
N THR A 122 22.11 27.03 -8.05
CA THR A 122 21.32 28.25 -8.31
C THR A 122 21.88 29.45 -7.51
N ILE A 123 22.14 29.24 -6.22
CA ILE A 123 22.71 30.27 -5.34
C ILE A 123 24.11 30.68 -5.84
N GLY A 124 24.97 29.68 -6.14
CA GLY A 124 26.31 29.96 -6.69
C GLY A 124 26.28 30.77 -7.98
N LEU A 125 25.38 30.41 -8.91
CA LEU A 125 25.21 31.10 -10.19
C LEU A 125 24.56 32.49 -10.06
N THR A 126 23.94 32.79 -8.93
CA THR A 126 23.36 34.13 -8.67
C THR A 126 24.45 35.19 -8.62
N PHE A 127 25.70 34.85 -8.19
CA PHE A 127 26.83 35.77 -8.21
C PHE A 127 27.23 36.23 -9.62
N VAL A 128 26.89 35.46 -10.65
CA VAL A 128 27.10 35.82 -12.06
C VAL A 128 25.78 36.16 -12.79
N LEU A 129 24.73 36.49 -12.03
CA LEU A 129 23.38 36.89 -12.46
C LEU A 129 22.56 35.77 -13.16
N VAL A 130 23.20 34.69 -13.60
CA VAL A 130 22.51 33.57 -14.27
C VAL A 130 21.56 32.84 -13.33
N GLY A 131 21.92 32.76 -12.05
CA GLY A 131 21.09 32.08 -11.03
C GLY A 131 19.68 32.68 -10.87
N PHE A 132 19.51 33.99 -11.10
CA PHE A 132 18.18 34.62 -11.05
C PHE A 132 17.21 34.02 -12.05
N LEU A 133 17.69 33.60 -13.22
CA LEU A 133 16.87 32.94 -14.24
C LEU A 133 16.47 31.50 -13.79
N LEU A 134 17.31 30.84 -12.98
CA LEU A 134 17.05 29.48 -12.49
C LEU A 134 16.06 29.44 -11.31
N ILE A 135 15.92 30.52 -10.53
CA ILE A 135 15.05 30.57 -9.36
C ILE A 135 13.61 30.12 -9.67
N PRO A 136 12.91 30.65 -10.70
CA PRO A 136 11.56 30.19 -11.01
C PRO A 136 11.47 28.70 -11.31
N ALA A 137 12.44 28.17 -12.05
CA ALA A 137 12.50 26.76 -12.39
C ALA A 137 12.71 25.88 -11.12
N MET A 138 13.60 26.31 -10.23
CA MET A 138 13.85 25.60 -8.97
C MET A 138 12.65 25.65 -8.01
N LEU A 139 11.90 26.74 -7.99
CA LEU A 139 10.67 26.85 -7.20
C LEU A 139 9.63 25.82 -7.69
N ILE A 140 9.42 25.73 -8.99
CA ILE A 140 8.51 24.73 -9.59
C ILE A 140 9.01 23.32 -9.27
N LEU A 141 10.30 23.05 -9.49
CA LEU A 141 10.90 21.76 -9.21
C LEU A 141 10.77 21.35 -7.73
N THR A 142 10.83 22.30 -6.81
CA THR A 142 10.66 22.05 -5.37
C THR A 142 9.24 21.55 -5.04
N VAL A 143 8.21 21.99 -5.78
CA VAL A 143 6.82 21.55 -5.54
C VAL A 143 6.56 20.12 -6.03
N VAL A 144 7.28 19.66 -7.06
CA VAL A 144 7.05 18.35 -7.68
C VAL A 144 7.06 17.18 -6.69
N PRO A 145 8.07 17.00 -5.81
CA PRO A 145 8.08 15.89 -4.86
C PRO A 145 6.91 15.93 -3.89
N PHE A 146 6.47 17.10 -3.43
CA PHE A 146 5.31 17.21 -2.53
C PHE A 146 4.01 16.80 -3.21
N ALA A 147 3.79 17.24 -4.44
CA ALA A 147 2.64 16.81 -5.23
C ALA A 147 2.65 15.29 -5.45
N HIS A 148 3.81 14.72 -5.76
CA HIS A 148 3.96 13.28 -5.99
C HIS A 148 3.77 12.48 -4.68
N MET A 149 4.31 12.93 -3.54
CA MET A 149 4.08 12.31 -2.23
C MET A 149 2.61 12.35 -1.82
N GLY A 150 1.92 13.46 -2.03
CA GLY A 150 0.47 13.58 -1.81
C GLY A 150 -0.33 12.60 -2.69
N TYR A 151 0.04 12.48 -3.97
CA TYR A 151 -0.56 11.51 -4.87
C TYR A 151 -0.29 10.07 -4.43
N ALA A 152 0.94 9.75 -4.02
CA ALA A 152 1.29 8.42 -3.51
C ALA A 152 0.49 8.07 -2.25
N ALA A 153 0.38 8.98 -1.29
CA ALA A 153 -0.44 8.82 -0.09
C ALA A 153 -1.92 8.56 -0.43
N TYR A 154 -2.47 9.32 -1.39
CA TYR A 154 -3.84 9.12 -1.88
C TYR A 154 -4.02 7.73 -2.50
N LYS A 155 -3.10 7.30 -3.36
CA LYS A 155 -3.15 5.98 -4.01
C LYS A 155 -3.05 4.84 -3.01
N VAL A 156 -2.14 4.92 -2.06
CA VAL A 156 -2.03 3.93 -0.97
C VAL A 156 -3.32 3.90 -0.14
N GLY A 157 -3.89 5.06 0.17
CA GLY A 157 -5.15 5.16 0.90
C GLY A 157 -6.34 4.54 0.16
N LYS A 158 -6.38 4.68 -1.16
CA LYS A 158 -7.46 4.16 -2.01
C LYS A 158 -7.24 2.69 -2.39
N ASP A 159 -6.10 2.37 -2.99
CA ASP A 159 -5.83 1.09 -3.66
C ASP A 159 -5.06 0.13 -2.74
N GLY A 160 -4.54 0.63 -1.62
CA GLY A 160 -3.78 -0.14 -0.65
C GLY A 160 -2.29 -0.24 -0.94
N GLU A 161 -1.81 0.19 -2.10
CA GLU A 161 -0.40 0.21 -2.47
C GLU A 161 -0.10 1.29 -3.51
N TYR A 162 1.13 1.73 -3.54
CA TYR A 162 1.70 2.58 -4.58
C TYR A 162 3.19 2.27 -4.74
N ARG A 163 3.65 2.25 -5.98
CA ARG A 163 5.07 1.99 -6.31
C ARG A 163 5.64 3.23 -6.96
N TYR A 164 6.68 3.79 -6.37
CA TYR A 164 7.45 4.83 -7.04
C TYR A 164 8.22 4.22 -8.20
N PRO A 165 8.06 4.72 -9.43
CA PRO A 165 8.88 4.27 -10.56
C PRO A 165 10.37 4.39 -10.21
N ILE A 166 11.19 3.44 -10.63
CA ILE A 166 12.63 3.38 -10.40
C ILE A 166 12.97 3.01 -8.94
N VAL A 167 12.42 3.71 -7.94
CA VAL A 167 12.78 3.49 -6.53
C VAL A 167 12.30 2.13 -6.03
N ALA A 168 11.07 1.74 -6.40
CA ALA A 168 10.52 0.44 -6.03
C ALA A 168 11.34 -0.70 -6.64
N ASP A 169 11.68 -0.60 -7.92
CA ASP A 169 12.47 -1.62 -8.62
C ASP A 169 13.88 -1.74 -8.05
N LEU A 170 14.49 -0.61 -7.62
CA LEU A 170 15.80 -0.62 -7.00
C LEU A 170 15.81 -1.32 -5.63
N ILE A 171 14.70 -1.25 -4.88
CA ILE A 171 14.55 -1.89 -3.59
C ILE A 171 14.31 -3.39 -3.74
N GLU A 172 13.52 -3.81 -4.73
CA GLU A 172 13.18 -5.22 -4.97
C GLU A 172 14.35 -6.03 -5.56
N ASN A 173 15.22 -5.40 -6.31
CA ASN A 173 16.37 -6.06 -6.95
C ASN A 173 17.59 -6.22 -6.02
N ARG A 174 17.44 -5.98 -4.71
CA ARG A 174 18.46 -6.21 -3.68
C ARG A 174 18.18 -7.47 -2.88
#